data_aadf1b5dab0b511a0d85d3df6a92c16c
#
_entry.id   aadf1b5dab0b511a0d85d3df6a92c16c
#
_cell.length_a   1.000
_cell.length_b   1.000
_cell.length_c   1.000
_cell.angle_alpha   90.00
_cell.angle_beta   90.00
_cell.angle_gamma   90.00
#
_symmetry.space_group_name_H-M   'P 1'
#
loop_
_entity.id
_entity.type
_entity.pdbx_description
1 polymer ?
#
loop_
_entity_poly.entity_id
_entity_poly.type
_entity_poly.pdbx_seq_one_letter_code
_entity_poly.pdbx_strand_id
1 'polypeptide(L)'
;MNKLPAVLLLHGLWSSPSEMLPVANALRRTGYRVETPEIPGYTYAAGTKLSRWRDWLQAALAAFDALASEHDSVFVGGLCVGGTLSLAVAAHRPGKVKALSVLSPSVFFDGWGVPRLTRLRHIGYYSPFRYFWKVQEKEPFGVKNPLIRRWIAREMENREVSAAGAAALPLTGLHESERLLAAVKRALPAIAAPTLIIHAREDEISTLRSPQFLLERLGSRVKHLRVLENSYHMVTLDNERQQVAAYIIDFFLDQTPLPEASILPFPPRTRVA
;
A
#
# COMPACT_ATOMS: atom_id res chain seq x y z
N MET A 1 -9.61 28.87 7.38
CA MET A 1 -10.35 27.58 7.26
C MET A 1 -9.31 26.47 7.28
N ASN A 2 -9.35 25.56 8.27
CA ASN A 2 -8.47 24.39 8.26
C ASN A 2 -8.75 23.57 6.99
N LYS A 3 -7.72 23.38 6.17
CA LYS A 3 -7.82 22.53 4.97
C LYS A 3 -8.03 21.09 5.41
N LEU A 4 -8.90 20.37 4.70
CA LEU A 4 -9.10 18.94 4.96
C LEU A 4 -7.76 18.20 4.82
N PRO A 5 -7.46 17.23 5.69
CA PRO A 5 -6.28 16.39 5.53
C PRO A 5 -6.38 15.56 4.24
N ALA A 6 -5.26 15.34 3.58
CA ALA A 6 -5.19 14.57 2.35
C ALA A 6 -4.49 13.22 2.54
N VAL A 7 -4.84 12.24 1.71
CA VAL A 7 -4.24 10.90 1.70
C VAL A 7 -3.86 10.54 0.28
N LEU A 8 -2.60 10.18 0.08
CA LEU A 8 -2.10 9.55 -1.14
C LEU A 8 -2.11 8.03 -0.94
N LEU A 9 -2.87 7.30 -1.76
CA LEU A 9 -2.91 5.83 -1.73
C LEU A 9 -2.30 5.25 -3.01
N LEU A 10 -1.32 4.37 -2.84
CA LEU A 10 -0.56 3.76 -3.92
C LEU A 10 -0.92 2.27 -4.04
N HIS A 11 -1.39 1.87 -5.21
CA HIS A 11 -1.76 0.49 -5.52
C HIS A 11 -0.54 -0.42 -5.71
N GLY A 12 -0.73 -1.73 -5.85
CA GLY A 12 0.31 -2.72 -6.10
C GLY A 12 0.90 -2.64 -7.49
N LEU A 13 2.03 -3.30 -7.70
CA LEU A 13 2.73 -3.30 -8.98
C LEU A 13 1.87 -3.94 -10.08
N TRP A 14 1.81 -3.29 -11.24
CA TRP A 14 1.11 -3.77 -12.43
C TRP A 14 -0.38 -4.06 -12.17
N SER A 15 -0.94 -3.27 -11.28
CA SER A 15 -2.35 -3.25 -10.91
C SER A 15 -2.98 -1.91 -11.29
N SER A 16 -4.08 -1.56 -10.66
CA SER A 16 -4.78 -0.29 -10.89
C SER A 16 -5.22 0.36 -9.59
N PRO A 17 -5.55 1.66 -9.59
CA PRO A 17 -6.11 2.35 -8.43
C PRO A 17 -7.37 1.69 -7.85
N SER A 18 -8.06 0.84 -8.62
CA SER A 18 -9.29 0.16 -8.18
C SER A 18 -9.09 -0.75 -6.97
N GLU A 19 -7.90 -1.34 -6.78
CA GLU A 19 -7.63 -2.17 -5.60
C GLU A 19 -7.62 -1.39 -4.28
N MET A 20 -7.41 -0.06 -4.35
CA MET A 20 -7.42 0.83 -3.18
C MET A 20 -8.79 1.46 -2.93
N LEU A 21 -9.78 1.30 -3.84
CA LEU A 21 -11.08 1.97 -3.73
C LEU A 21 -11.85 1.68 -2.43
N PRO A 22 -11.85 0.46 -1.85
CA PRO A 22 -12.54 0.23 -0.58
C PRO A 22 -12.00 1.12 0.54
N VAL A 23 -10.69 1.24 0.66
CA VAL A 23 -10.01 2.10 1.63
C VAL A 23 -10.21 3.58 1.29
N ALA A 24 -10.03 3.95 0.02
CA ALA A 24 -10.21 5.33 -0.45
C ALA A 24 -11.63 5.86 -0.17
N ASN A 25 -12.65 5.05 -0.46
CA ASN A 25 -14.03 5.45 -0.23
C ASN A 25 -14.37 5.56 1.27
N ALA A 26 -13.79 4.70 2.12
CA ALA A 26 -13.95 4.81 3.56
C ALA A 26 -13.33 6.12 4.08
N LEU A 27 -12.09 6.45 3.67
CA LEU A 27 -11.41 7.69 4.04
C LEU A 27 -12.16 8.94 3.53
N ARG A 28 -12.66 8.93 2.29
CA ARG A 28 -13.48 10.04 1.76
C ARG A 28 -14.74 10.29 2.58
N ARG A 29 -15.42 9.23 3.05
CA ARG A 29 -16.59 9.36 3.93
C ARG A 29 -16.28 9.96 5.30
N THR A 30 -15.04 9.84 5.76
CA THR A 30 -14.59 10.47 7.01
C THR A 30 -13.99 11.88 6.81
N GLY A 31 -14.08 12.43 5.60
CA GLY A 31 -13.68 13.82 5.32
C GLY A 31 -12.25 14.00 4.81
N TYR A 32 -11.53 12.92 4.47
CA TYR A 32 -10.22 13.06 3.84
C TYR A 32 -10.34 13.37 2.34
N ARG A 33 -9.47 14.24 1.83
CA ARG A 33 -9.19 14.29 0.40
C ARG A 33 -8.32 13.10 0.04
N VAL A 34 -8.75 12.23 -0.89
CA VAL A 34 -8.01 11.00 -1.22
C VAL A 34 -7.67 10.98 -2.70
N GLU A 35 -6.38 10.86 -2.98
CA GLU A 35 -5.81 10.62 -4.31
C GLU A 35 -5.32 9.18 -4.44
N THR A 36 -5.65 8.57 -5.57
CA THR A 36 -5.20 7.23 -5.98
C THR A 36 -4.68 7.33 -7.41
N PRO A 37 -3.43 7.84 -7.62
CA PRO A 37 -2.97 8.16 -8.95
C PRO A 37 -2.70 6.92 -9.81
N GLU A 38 -2.94 7.05 -11.11
CA GLU A 38 -2.30 6.20 -12.10
C GLU A 38 -0.85 6.65 -12.28
N ILE A 39 0.08 5.69 -12.23
CA ILE A 39 1.51 5.94 -12.36
C ILE A 39 1.98 5.37 -13.70
N PRO A 40 2.47 6.21 -14.63
CA PRO A 40 2.93 5.76 -15.94
C PRO A 40 3.97 4.65 -15.86
N GLY A 41 3.72 3.53 -16.56
CA GLY A 41 4.61 2.37 -16.57
C GLY A 41 4.71 1.61 -15.24
N TYR A 42 3.83 1.89 -14.29
CA TYR A 42 3.63 1.13 -13.05
C TYR A 42 2.20 0.59 -12.97
N THR A 43 1.22 1.46 -13.25
CA THR A 43 -0.18 1.06 -13.43
C THR A 43 -0.31 0.23 -14.70
N TYR A 44 -1.06 -0.87 -14.65
CA TYR A 44 -1.32 -1.66 -15.83
C TYR A 44 -2.17 -0.87 -16.82
N ALA A 45 -1.70 -0.83 -18.06
CA ALA A 45 -2.50 -0.39 -19.21
C ALA A 45 -2.11 -1.22 -20.43
N ALA A 46 -3.10 -1.67 -21.21
CA ALA A 46 -2.86 -2.48 -22.39
C ALA A 46 -1.92 -1.77 -23.36
N GLY A 47 -0.93 -2.49 -23.89
CA GLY A 47 0.06 -1.94 -24.80
C GLY A 47 1.15 -1.06 -24.18
N THR A 48 1.11 -0.79 -22.89
CA THR A 48 2.16 -0.02 -22.19
C THR A 48 3.32 -0.93 -21.76
N LYS A 49 4.52 -0.31 -21.70
CA LYS A 49 5.71 -0.96 -21.17
C LYS A 49 5.94 -0.50 -19.73
N LEU A 50 6.38 -1.43 -18.91
CA LEU A 50 6.76 -1.16 -17.55
C LEU A 50 8.01 -0.26 -17.51
N SER A 51 7.97 0.83 -16.74
CA SER A 51 9.07 1.78 -16.59
C SER A 51 10.02 1.36 -15.45
N ARG A 52 11.03 2.16 -15.16
CA ARG A 52 11.97 1.92 -14.08
C ARG A 52 11.39 2.38 -12.74
N TRP A 53 11.79 1.75 -11.64
CA TRP A 53 11.32 2.11 -10.31
C TRP A 53 11.56 3.59 -9.93
N ARG A 54 12.59 4.24 -10.51
CA ARG A 54 12.83 5.66 -10.28
C ARG A 54 11.75 6.55 -10.89
N ASP A 55 11.21 6.16 -12.04
CA ASP A 55 10.13 6.87 -12.70
C ASP A 55 8.84 6.74 -11.87
N TRP A 56 8.57 5.56 -11.29
CA TRP A 56 7.46 5.35 -10.37
C TRP A 56 7.56 6.25 -9.14
N LEU A 57 8.77 6.31 -8.55
CA LEU A 57 9.02 7.16 -7.39
C LEU A 57 8.85 8.64 -7.73
N GLN A 58 9.35 9.10 -8.87
CA GLN A 58 9.17 10.50 -9.30
C GLN A 58 7.69 10.86 -9.47
N ALA A 59 6.89 9.99 -10.08
CA ALA A 59 5.45 10.20 -10.22
C ALA A 59 4.74 10.22 -8.86
N ALA A 60 5.10 9.30 -7.95
CA ALA A 60 4.54 9.28 -6.60
C ALA A 60 4.93 10.53 -5.78
N LEU A 61 6.18 11.00 -5.92
CA LEU A 61 6.64 12.24 -5.28
C LEU A 61 5.90 13.46 -5.85
N ALA A 62 5.69 13.55 -7.16
CA ALA A 62 4.93 14.61 -7.77
C ALA A 62 3.47 14.65 -7.28
N ALA A 63 2.83 13.49 -7.17
CA ALA A 63 1.48 13.38 -6.62
C ALA A 63 1.43 13.81 -5.13
N PHE A 64 2.42 13.40 -4.34
CA PHE A 64 2.55 13.83 -2.94
C PHE A 64 2.76 15.34 -2.83
N ASP A 65 3.67 15.92 -3.62
CA ASP A 65 3.99 17.34 -3.56
C ASP A 65 2.79 18.21 -4.00
N ALA A 66 2.00 17.75 -4.97
CA ALA A 66 0.76 18.41 -5.37
C ALA A 66 -0.23 18.47 -4.19
N LEU A 67 -0.46 17.34 -3.48
CA LEU A 67 -1.30 17.33 -2.29
C LEU A 67 -0.73 18.21 -1.17
N ALA A 68 0.58 18.16 -0.94
CA ALA A 68 1.24 18.95 0.11
C ALA A 68 1.25 20.46 -0.17
N SER A 69 1.06 20.90 -1.43
CA SER A 69 0.87 22.30 -1.76
C SER A 69 -0.53 22.84 -1.43
N GLU A 70 -1.51 21.93 -1.37
CA GLU A 70 -2.91 22.29 -1.14
C GLU A 70 -3.40 21.95 0.29
N HIS A 71 -2.71 21.05 1.00
CA HIS A 71 -3.13 20.50 2.29
C HIS A 71 -2.01 20.56 3.34
N ASP A 72 -2.35 20.96 4.56
CA ASP A 72 -1.38 21.08 5.66
C ASP A 72 -0.93 19.74 6.24
N SER A 73 -1.75 18.70 6.07
CA SER A 73 -1.47 17.34 6.53
C SER A 73 -1.70 16.35 5.39
N VAL A 74 -0.63 15.66 4.99
CA VAL A 74 -0.69 14.61 3.95
C VAL A 74 -0.23 13.28 4.54
N PHE A 75 -1.11 12.30 4.47
CA PHE A 75 -0.87 10.90 4.81
C PHE A 75 -0.54 10.11 3.55
N VAL A 76 0.22 9.04 3.69
CA VAL A 76 0.54 8.17 2.55
C VAL A 76 0.28 6.72 2.93
N GLY A 77 -0.33 5.98 2.02
CA GLY A 77 -0.56 4.55 2.21
C GLY A 77 -0.38 3.77 0.91
N GLY A 78 -0.19 2.46 1.02
CA GLY A 78 -0.10 1.63 -0.18
C GLY A 78 -0.08 0.15 0.12
N LEU A 79 -0.45 -0.63 -0.90
CA LEU A 79 -0.53 -2.09 -0.85
C LEU A 79 0.67 -2.71 -1.58
N CYS A 80 1.28 -3.75 -1.00
CA CYS A 80 2.35 -4.52 -1.62
C CYS A 80 3.54 -3.63 -2.02
N VAL A 81 3.88 -3.54 -3.32
CA VAL A 81 4.91 -2.62 -3.85
C VAL A 81 4.50 -1.16 -3.67
N GLY A 82 3.20 -0.84 -3.70
CA GLY A 82 2.68 0.49 -3.34
C GLY A 82 3.02 0.88 -1.89
N GLY A 83 3.02 -0.08 -0.96
CA GLY A 83 3.51 0.12 0.40
C GLY A 83 5.02 0.43 0.44
N THR A 84 5.82 -0.26 -0.38
CA THR A 84 7.24 0.03 -0.55
C THR A 84 7.46 1.43 -1.15
N LEU A 85 6.64 1.81 -2.12
CA LEU A 85 6.69 3.13 -2.74
C LEU A 85 6.28 4.24 -1.75
N SER A 86 5.30 3.99 -0.88
CA SER A 86 4.90 4.88 0.22
C SER A 86 6.05 5.14 1.19
N LEU A 87 6.80 4.10 1.56
CA LEU A 87 8.02 4.22 2.38
C LEU A 87 9.10 5.03 1.64
N ALA A 88 9.25 4.85 0.32
CA ALA A 88 10.18 5.64 -0.48
C ALA A 88 9.80 7.13 -0.52
N VAL A 89 8.51 7.45 -0.65
CA VAL A 89 8.01 8.84 -0.57
C VAL A 89 8.38 9.45 0.79
N ALA A 90 8.13 8.75 1.90
CA ALA A 90 8.46 9.24 3.23
C ALA A 90 9.98 9.45 3.43
N ALA A 91 10.82 8.57 2.86
CA ALA A 91 12.27 8.72 2.91
C ALA A 91 12.78 9.96 2.14
N HIS A 92 12.09 10.32 1.02
CA HIS A 92 12.46 11.48 0.19
C HIS A 92 11.77 12.78 0.62
N ARG A 93 10.81 12.71 1.52
CA ARG A 93 10.09 13.87 2.09
C ARG A 93 10.10 13.83 3.62
N PRO A 94 11.31 13.83 4.24
CA PRO A 94 11.43 13.72 5.69
C PRO A 94 10.65 14.83 6.40
N GLY A 95 9.86 14.46 7.42
CA GLY A 95 9.03 15.39 8.20
C GLY A 95 7.78 15.92 7.47
N LYS A 96 7.59 15.65 6.18
CA LYS A 96 6.40 16.11 5.43
C LYS A 96 5.26 15.08 5.39
N VAL A 97 5.57 13.80 5.47
CA VAL A 97 4.54 12.75 5.56
C VAL A 97 4.03 12.69 7.00
N LYS A 98 2.74 12.93 7.20
CA LYS A 98 2.10 13.00 8.52
C LYS A 98 2.08 11.64 9.20
N ALA A 99 1.65 10.59 8.48
CA ALA A 99 1.79 9.20 8.87
C ALA A 99 1.69 8.27 7.65
N LEU A 100 2.07 7.00 7.85
CA LEU A 100 2.09 5.96 6.84
C LEU A 100 1.12 4.82 7.19
N SER A 101 0.46 4.24 6.16
CA SER A 101 -0.19 2.93 6.23
C SER A 101 0.42 1.98 5.20
N VAL A 102 1.12 0.95 5.65
CA VAL A 102 1.81 -0.03 4.79
C VAL A 102 1.06 -1.34 4.85
N LEU A 103 0.41 -1.71 3.74
CA LEU A 103 -0.47 -2.86 3.65
C LEU A 103 0.24 -4.00 2.93
N SER A 104 0.19 -5.20 3.51
CA SER A 104 0.82 -6.42 2.97
C SER A 104 2.24 -6.18 2.44
N PRO A 105 3.17 -5.62 3.24
CA PRO A 105 4.53 -5.37 2.78
C PRO A 105 5.22 -6.66 2.34
N SER A 106 5.75 -6.68 1.11
CA SER A 106 6.45 -7.83 0.53
C SER A 106 7.96 -7.63 0.55
N VAL A 107 8.54 -7.59 1.77
CA VAL A 107 9.99 -7.44 1.97
C VAL A 107 10.75 -8.73 1.65
N PHE A 108 10.09 -9.87 1.90
CA PHE A 108 10.53 -11.21 1.57
C PHE A 108 9.44 -11.91 0.78
N PHE A 109 9.82 -12.63 -0.28
CA PHE A 109 8.91 -13.47 -1.06
C PHE A 109 9.03 -14.92 -0.53
N ASP A 110 8.44 -15.16 0.63
CA ASP A 110 8.57 -16.41 1.40
C ASP A 110 7.20 -16.98 1.83
N GLY A 111 6.10 -16.50 1.25
CA GLY A 111 4.75 -17.01 1.45
C GLY A 111 4.55 -18.40 0.83
N TRP A 112 3.49 -19.08 1.26
CA TRP A 112 3.19 -20.45 0.86
C TRP A 112 2.82 -20.60 -0.62
N GLY A 113 2.34 -19.52 -1.27
CA GLY A 113 2.02 -19.48 -2.71
C GLY A 113 3.22 -19.24 -3.60
N VAL A 114 4.37 -18.84 -3.05
CA VAL A 114 5.56 -18.53 -3.82
C VAL A 114 6.32 -19.82 -4.21
N PRO A 115 6.45 -20.13 -5.51
CA PRO A 115 7.17 -21.34 -5.94
C PRO A 115 8.63 -21.33 -5.48
N ARG A 116 9.15 -22.49 -5.07
CA ARG A 116 10.55 -22.64 -4.62
C ARG A 116 11.58 -22.20 -5.69
N LEU A 117 11.25 -22.37 -6.97
CA LEU A 117 12.08 -21.89 -8.09
C LEU A 117 12.23 -20.38 -8.14
N THR A 118 11.36 -19.62 -7.46
CA THR A 118 11.50 -18.15 -7.35
C THR A 118 12.83 -17.74 -6.73
N ARG A 119 13.51 -18.63 -6.00
CA ARG A 119 14.87 -18.41 -5.50
C ARG A 119 15.90 -18.21 -6.63
N LEU A 120 15.65 -18.76 -7.82
CA LEU A 120 16.49 -18.64 -9.01
C LEU A 120 16.14 -17.40 -9.87
N ARG A 121 15.18 -16.58 -9.45
CA ARG A 121 14.73 -15.40 -10.20
C ARG A 121 15.84 -14.42 -10.57
N HIS A 122 16.89 -14.35 -9.74
CA HIS A 122 18.05 -13.50 -10.04
C HIS A 122 18.76 -13.92 -11.32
N ILE A 123 18.80 -15.22 -11.65
CA ILE A 123 19.34 -15.70 -12.94
C ILE A 123 18.46 -15.16 -14.07
N GLY A 124 17.13 -15.21 -13.90
CA GLY A 124 16.19 -14.66 -14.88
C GLY A 124 16.36 -13.16 -15.09
N TYR A 125 16.56 -12.39 -14.01
CA TYR A 125 16.71 -10.94 -14.06
C TYR A 125 17.90 -10.45 -14.89
N TYR A 126 19.00 -11.21 -14.91
CA TYR A 126 20.21 -10.86 -15.64
C TYR A 126 20.35 -11.58 -17.00
N SER A 127 19.32 -12.35 -17.39
CA SER A 127 19.27 -13.01 -18.70
C SER A 127 18.42 -12.20 -19.69
N PRO A 128 18.57 -12.43 -21.02
CA PRO A 128 17.69 -11.84 -22.04
C PRO A 128 16.23 -12.23 -21.87
N PHE A 129 15.93 -13.36 -21.22
CA PHE A 129 14.57 -13.85 -20.98
C PHE A 129 13.72 -12.89 -20.16
N ARG A 130 14.33 -11.99 -19.33
CA ARG A 130 13.58 -11.00 -18.54
C ARG A 130 12.63 -10.14 -19.35
N TYR A 131 12.90 -9.91 -20.63
CA TYR A 131 12.08 -9.06 -21.49
C TYR A 131 10.86 -9.78 -22.07
N PHE A 132 10.87 -11.11 -22.06
CA PHE A 132 9.84 -11.95 -22.65
C PHE A 132 9.08 -12.76 -21.61
N TRP A 133 9.67 -12.98 -20.43
CA TRP A 133 9.06 -13.80 -19.40
C TRP A 133 8.06 -12.99 -18.57
N LYS A 134 6.86 -13.56 -18.43
CA LYS A 134 5.82 -13.05 -17.54
C LYS A 134 5.47 -14.13 -16.51
N VAL A 135 5.31 -13.72 -15.26
CA VAL A 135 4.79 -14.57 -14.19
C VAL A 135 3.27 -14.46 -14.23
N GLN A 136 2.61 -15.58 -14.46
CA GLN A 136 1.15 -15.65 -14.49
C GLN A 136 0.61 -15.60 -13.06
N GLU A 137 -0.38 -14.76 -12.83
CA GLU A 137 -1.16 -14.79 -11.60
C GLU A 137 -1.97 -16.09 -11.53
N LYS A 138 -2.05 -16.66 -10.34
CA LYS A 138 -2.74 -17.94 -10.10
C LYS A 138 -3.65 -17.80 -8.89
N GLU A 139 -4.66 -18.67 -8.84
CA GLU A 139 -5.45 -18.81 -7.63
C GLU A 139 -4.54 -19.06 -6.42
N PRO A 140 -4.82 -18.39 -5.29
CA PRO A 140 -6.04 -17.67 -4.92
C PRO A 140 -6.09 -16.17 -5.29
N PHE A 141 -5.21 -15.63 -6.13
CA PHE A 141 -5.15 -14.21 -6.53
C PHE A 141 -5.06 -13.24 -5.35
N GLY A 142 -4.39 -13.62 -4.29
CA GLY A 142 -4.29 -12.81 -3.09
C GLY A 142 -5.56 -12.72 -2.24
N VAL A 143 -6.60 -13.50 -2.54
CA VAL A 143 -7.92 -13.35 -1.92
C VAL A 143 -8.42 -14.66 -1.32
N LYS A 144 -8.75 -14.65 -0.02
CA LYS A 144 -9.31 -15.81 0.71
C LYS A 144 -10.80 -16.01 0.41
N ASN A 145 -11.53 -14.92 0.20
CA ASN A 145 -12.97 -14.95 -0.08
C ASN A 145 -13.29 -15.63 -1.42
N PRO A 146 -14.04 -16.75 -1.43
CA PRO A 146 -14.28 -17.52 -2.66
C PRO A 146 -15.19 -16.80 -3.67
N LEU A 147 -16.05 -15.88 -3.23
CA LEU A 147 -16.91 -15.11 -4.13
C LEU A 147 -16.10 -14.04 -4.87
N ILE A 148 -15.26 -13.32 -4.13
CA ILE A 148 -14.36 -12.31 -4.71
C ILE A 148 -13.36 -12.97 -5.65
N ARG A 149 -12.80 -14.12 -5.26
CA ARG A 149 -11.86 -14.90 -6.09
C ARG A 149 -12.48 -15.28 -7.44
N ARG A 150 -13.71 -15.81 -7.43
CA ARG A 150 -14.44 -16.15 -8.68
C ARG A 150 -14.71 -14.93 -9.56
N TRP A 151 -15.00 -13.80 -8.94
CA TRP A 151 -15.17 -12.54 -9.67
C TRP A 151 -13.85 -12.08 -10.32
N ILE A 152 -12.76 -12.10 -9.59
CA ILE A 152 -11.41 -11.76 -10.09
C ILE A 152 -11.02 -12.69 -11.26
N ALA A 153 -11.21 -13.99 -11.10
CA ALA A 153 -10.91 -14.97 -12.17
C ALA A 153 -11.64 -14.63 -13.47
N ARG A 154 -12.94 -14.34 -13.39
CA ARG A 154 -13.75 -13.93 -14.57
C ARG A 154 -13.27 -12.61 -15.19
N GLU A 155 -12.88 -11.64 -14.38
CA GLU A 155 -12.34 -10.37 -14.90
C GLU A 155 -11.01 -10.59 -15.64
N MET A 156 -10.10 -11.40 -15.06
CA MET A 156 -8.81 -11.72 -15.69
C MET A 156 -8.96 -12.48 -17.01
N GLU A 157 -9.94 -13.39 -17.10
CA GLU A 157 -10.26 -14.09 -18.35
C GLU A 157 -10.75 -13.15 -19.45
N ASN A 158 -11.55 -12.15 -19.10
CA ASN A 158 -12.22 -11.27 -20.05
C ASN A 158 -11.42 -10.01 -20.43
N ARG A 159 -10.53 -9.52 -19.54
CA ARG A 159 -9.92 -8.19 -19.67
C ARG A 159 -8.40 -8.15 -19.44
N GLU A 160 -7.74 -9.27 -19.21
CA GLU A 160 -6.32 -9.37 -18.83
C GLU A 160 -5.96 -8.58 -17.54
N VAL A 161 -6.93 -7.94 -16.91
CA VAL A 161 -6.78 -7.16 -15.67
C VAL A 161 -8.04 -7.25 -14.82
N SER A 162 -7.86 -7.30 -13.53
CA SER A 162 -8.93 -7.26 -12.52
C SER A 162 -8.65 -6.20 -11.47
N ALA A 163 -9.55 -6.07 -10.49
CA ALA A 163 -9.28 -5.25 -9.31
C ALA A 163 -8.09 -5.74 -8.47
N ALA A 164 -7.67 -7.01 -8.64
CA ALA A 164 -6.48 -7.57 -7.98
C ALA A 164 -5.20 -7.46 -8.83
N GLY A 165 -5.23 -6.78 -9.97
CA GLY A 165 -4.09 -6.57 -10.84
C GLY A 165 -4.21 -7.28 -12.20
N ALA A 166 -3.13 -7.23 -12.97
CA ALA A 166 -3.05 -7.87 -14.27
C ALA A 166 -2.85 -9.40 -14.14
N ALA A 167 -3.39 -10.15 -15.09
CA ALA A 167 -3.27 -11.62 -15.15
C ALA A 167 -1.81 -12.11 -15.29
N ALA A 168 -0.90 -11.24 -15.69
CA ALA A 168 0.52 -11.58 -15.83
C ALA A 168 1.44 -10.40 -15.51
N LEU A 169 2.43 -10.64 -14.68
CA LEU A 169 3.42 -9.66 -14.27
C LEU A 169 4.75 -9.86 -15.02
N PRO A 170 5.24 -8.85 -15.76
CA PRO A 170 6.55 -8.94 -16.42
C PRO A 170 7.69 -9.15 -15.42
N LEU A 171 8.66 -10.01 -15.76
CA LEU A 171 9.81 -10.27 -14.91
C LEU A 171 10.68 -9.01 -14.68
N THR A 172 10.69 -8.09 -15.64
CA THR A 172 11.30 -6.77 -15.50
C THR A 172 10.67 -5.95 -14.37
N GLY A 173 9.34 -6.07 -14.17
CA GLY A 173 8.64 -5.39 -13.08
C GLY A 173 9.03 -5.91 -11.70
N LEU A 174 9.12 -7.23 -11.56
CA LEU A 174 9.61 -7.84 -10.33
C LEU A 174 11.05 -7.40 -10.04
N HIS A 175 11.91 -7.35 -11.05
CA HIS A 175 13.28 -6.88 -10.88
C HIS A 175 13.33 -5.41 -10.43
N GLU A 176 12.56 -4.52 -11.07
CA GLU A 176 12.52 -3.11 -10.67
C GLU A 176 11.91 -2.92 -9.27
N SER A 177 10.91 -3.71 -8.87
CA SER A 177 10.36 -3.67 -7.51
C SER A 177 11.38 -4.10 -6.47
N GLU A 178 12.21 -5.11 -6.73
CA GLU A 178 13.29 -5.50 -5.82
C GLU A 178 14.40 -4.43 -5.73
N ARG A 179 14.67 -3.70 -6.80
CA ARG A 179 15.59 -2.56 -6.77
C ARG A 179 15.05 -1.40 -5.94
N LEU A 180 13.76 -1.10 -6.06
CA LEU A 180 13.08 -0.14 -5.19
C LEU A 180 13.17 -0.58 -3.73
N LEU A 181 12.80 -1.84 -3.45
CA LEU A 181 12.87 -2.41 -2.11
C LEU A 181 14.29 -2.36 -1.52
N ALA A 182 15.31 -2.65 -2.32
CA ALA A 182 16.71 -2.54 -1.88
C ALA A 182 17.12 -1.11 -1.52
N ALA A 183 16.61 -0.12 -2.25
CA ALA A 183 16.79 1.30 -1.91
C ALA A 183 16.07 1.67 -0.61
N VAL A 184 14.82 1.25 -0.46
CA VAL A 184 14.00 1.51 0.74
C VAL A 184 14.59 0.85 1.97
N LYS A 185 15.06 -0.40 1.89
CA LYS A 185 15.70 -1.09 3.03
C LYS A 185 16.85 -0.29 3.65
N ARG A 186 17.62 0.42 2.83
CA ARG A 186 18.73 1.28 3.30
C ARG A 186 18.22 2.57 3.96
N ALA A 187 17.06 3.06 3.53
CA ALA A 187 16.46 4.29 4.01
C ALA A 187 15.57 4.11 5.26
N LEU A 188 15.14 2.88 5.58
CA LEU A 188 14.22 2.60 6.71
C LEU A 188 14.60 3.30 8.01
N PRO A 189 15.88 3.31 8.46
CA PRO A 189 16.24 3.96 9.73
C PRO A 189 16.01 5.47 9.74
N ALA A 190 15.95 6.12 8.57
CA ALA A 190 15.71 7.56 8.44
C ALA A 190 14.21 7.92 8.36
N ILE A 191 13.32 6.93 8.19
CA ILE A 191 11.88 7.15 8.12
C ILE A 191 11.33 7.30 9.53
N ALA A 192 11.05 8.55 9.93
CA ALA A 192 10.55 8.87 11.26
C ALA A 192 9.01 9.01 11.33
N ALA A 193 8.30 8.99 10.20
CA ALA A 193 6.85 9.14 10.15
C ALA A 193 6.15 8.02 10.95
N PRO A 194 5.13 8.32 11.80
CA PRO A 194 4.28 7.33 12.42
C PRO A 194 3.78 6.31 11.40
N THR A 195 3.88 5.01 11.68
CA THR A 195 3.62 3.97 10.69
C THR A 195 2.71 2.88 11.23
N LEU A 196 1.59 2.66 10.56
CA LEU A 196 0.72 1.51 10.71
C LEU A 196 1.08 0.47 9.63
N ILE A 197 1.34 -0.75 10.05
CA ILE A 197 1.55 -1.89 9.18
C ILE A 197 0.37 -2.84 9.35
N ILE A 198 -0.25 -3.26 8.25
CA ILE A 198 -1.32 -4.26 8.25
C ILE A 198 -0.89 -5.42 7.37
N HIS A 199 -1.00 -6.65 7.87
CA HIS A 199 -0.56 -7.85 7.17
C HIS A 199 -1.44 -9.04 7.52
N ALA A 200 -1.73 -9.89 6.52
CA ALA A 200 -2.50 -11.11 6.77
C ALA A 200 -1.58 -12.24 7.29
N ARG A 201 -2.05 -13.00 8.27
CA ARG A 201 -1.29 -14.16 8.80
C ARG A 201 -1.03 -15.21 7.72
N GLU A 202 -2.01 -15.44 6.88
CA GLU A 202 -1.97 -16.43 5.81
C GLU A 202 -1.65 -15.83 4.44
N ASP A 203 -0.89 -14.74 4.42
CA ASP A 203 -0.45 -14.11 3.16
C ASP A 203 0.36 -15.11 2.33
N GLU A 204 -0.08 -15.36 1.08
CA GLU A 204 0.54 -16.35 0.20
C GLU A 204 1.82 -15.88 -0.47
N ILE A 205 2.07 -14.56 -0.48
CA ILE A 205 3.26 -13.95 -1.09
C ILE A 205 4.37 -13.73 -0.08
N SER A 206 4.01 -13.29 1.13
CA SER A 206 4.96 -12.80 2.12
C SER A 206 4.52 -13.14 3.54
N THR A 207 5.39 -13.80 4.30
CA THR A 207 5.08 -14.16 5.69
C THR A 207 5.18 -12.96 6.64
N LEU A 208 4.77 -13.15 7.91
CA LEU A 208 4.90 -12.15 8.98
C LEU A 208 6.35 -11.67 9.22
N ARG A 209 7.33 -12.35 8.64
CA ARG A 209 8.72 -11.90 8.64
C ARG A 209 8.90 -10.52 8.00
N SER A 210 8.11 -10.21 6.97
CA SER A 210 8.17 -8.91 6.28
C SER A 210 7.72 -7.73 7.15
N PRO A 211 6.52 -7.75 7.77
CA PRO A 211 6.12 -6.67 8.67
C PRO A 211 7.00 -6.59 9.92
N GLN A 212 7.48 -7.70 10.47
CA GLN A 212 8.41 -7.71 11.60
C GLN A 212 9.73 -7.01 11.25
N PHE A 213 10.30 -7.30 10.08
CA PHE A 213 11.50 -6.62 9.60
C PHE A 213 11.30 -5.10 9.51
N LEU A 214 10.13 -4.63 9.04
CA LEU A 214 9.83 -3.20 9.00
C LEU A 214 9.73 -2.60 10.41
N LEU A 215 9.07 -3.27 11.35
CA LEU A 215 8.97 -2.84 12.76
C LEU A 215 10.35 -2.65 13.40
N GLU A 216 11.29 -3.56 13.11
CA GLU A 216 12.64 -3.51 13.67
C GLU A 216 13.48 -2.39 13.06
N ARG A 217 13.31 -2.12 11.75
CA ARG A 217 14.22 -1.26 10.98
C ARG A 217 13.75 0.18 10.77
N LEU A 218 12.44 0.43 10.87
CA LEU A 218 11.90 1.79 10.76
C LEU A 218 12.40 2.67 11.90
N GLY A 219 12.86 3.88 11.56
CA GLY A 219 13.27 4.90 12.52
C GLY A 219 12.12 5.57 13.27
N SER A 220 10.89 5.34 12.87
CA SER A 220 9.69 5.85 13.55
C SER A 220 9.63 5.38 15.01
N ARG A 221 9.23 6.28 15.90
CA ARG A 221 8.93 5.98 17.31
C ARG A 221 7.53 5.39 17.50
N VAL A 222 6.61 5.70 16.59
CA VAL A 222 5.21 5.21 16.61
C VAL A 222 5.07 4.19 15.50
N LYS A 223 5.03 2.91 15.86
CA LYS A 223 4.92 1.79 14.94
C LYS A 223 3.88 0.81 15.45
N HIS A 224 2.88 0.51 14.65
CA HIS A 224 1.84 -0.46 14.96
C HIS A 224 1.77 -1.56 13.91
N LEU A 225 1.58 -2.79 14.35
CA LEU A 225 1.28 -3.93 13.48
C LEU A 225 -0.14 -4.41 13.80
N ARG A 226 -0.95 -4.57 12.78
CA ARG A 226 -2.24 -5.26 12.81
C ARG A 226 -2.14 -6.52 11.95
N VAL A 227 -2.36 -7.66 12.56
CA VAL A 227 -2.40 -8.94 11.87
C VAL A 227 -3.85 -9.31 11.61
N LEU A 228 -4.15 -9.67 10.35
CA LEU A 228 -5.47 -10.12 9.92
C LEU A 228 -5.50 -11.65 9.91
N GLU A 229 -6.56 -12.23 10.45
CA GLU A 229 -6.66 -13.67 10.62
C GLU A 229 -7.48 -14.38 9.52
N ASN A 230 -8.24 -13.61 8.75
CA ASN A 230 -9.16 -14.14 7.73
C ASN A 230 -9.01 -13.46 6.37
N SER A 231 -7.80 -13.12 6.00
CA SER A 231 -7.47 -12.52 4.69
C SER A 231 -6.19 -13.14 4.14
N TYR A 232 -5.97 -12.97 2.83
CA TYR A 232 -4.72 -13.22 2.14
C TYR A 232 -4.04 -11.89 1.76
N HIS A 233 -3.17 -11.89 0.75
CA HIS A 233 -2.34 -10.74 0.37
C HIS A 233 -3.12 -9.46 0.06
N MET A 234 -4.24 -9.57 -0.68
CA MET A 234 -5.06 -8.45 -1.12
C MET A 234 -6.01 -7.94 -0.02
N VAL A 235 -5.45 -7.51 1.10
CA VAL A 235 -6.20 -7.12 2.32
C VAL A 235 -7.23 -6.01 2.10
N THR A 236 -7.08 -5.21 1.04
CA THR A 236 -8.01 -4.14 0.67
C THR A 236 -9.29 -4.65 0.01
N LEU A 237 -9.28 -5.86 -0.51
CA LEU A 237 -10.39 -6.48 -1.23
C LEU A 237 -11.03 -7.65 -0.48
N ASP A 238 -10.28 -8.30 0.41
CA ASP A 238 -10.65 -9.55 1.04
C ASP A 238 -11.67 -9.41 2.18
N ASN A 239 -11.86 -10.46 2.96
CA ASN A 239 -12.89 -10.57 4.01
C ASN A 239 -12.83 -9.43 5.02
N GLU A 240 -11.63 -9.02 5.45
CA GLU A 240 -11.43 -8.01 6.50
C GLU A 240 -11.21 -6.59 5.96
N ARG A 241 -11.53 -6.31 4.68
CA ARG A 241 -11.34 -4.98 4.05
C ARG A 241 -11.96 -3.80 4.81
N GLN A 242 -13.09 -4.03 5.48
CA GLN A 242 -13.74 -2.99 6.29
C GLN A 242 -12.93 -2.70 7.56
N GLN A 243 -12.39 -3.74 8.20
CA GLN A 243 -11.53 -3.63 9.37
C GLN A 243 -10.19 -2.96 9.01
N VAL A 244 -9.62 -3.28 7.83
CA VAL A 244 -8.44 -2.59 7.29
C VAL A 244 -8.69 -1.09 7.18
N ALA A 245 -9.82 -0.69 6.58
CA ALA A 245 -10.17 0.71 6.45
C ALA A 245 -10.36 1.38 7.81
N ALA A 246 -11.02 0.73 8.77
CA ALA A 246 -11.20 1.24 10.13
C ALA A 246 -9.86 1.45 10.84
N TYR A 247 -8.95 0.48 10.80
CA TYR A 247 -7.61 0.63 11.39
C TYR A 247 -6.81 1.81 10.80
N ILE A 248 -6.93 2.06 9.50
CA ILE A 248 -6.25 3.19 8.84
C ILE A 248 -6.88 4.51 9.29
N ILE A 249 -8.21 4.60 9.31
CA ILE A 249 -8.93 5.79 9.74
C ILE A 249 -8.59 6.14 11.18
N ASP A 250 -8.71 5.20 12.10
CA ASP A 250 -8.42 5.40 13.52
C ASP A 250 -6.97 5.87 13.70
N PHE A 251 -6.02 5.19 13.06
CA PHE A 251 -4.62 5.55 13.15
C PHE A 251 -4.32 6.95 12.60
N PHE A 252 -4.94 7.34 11.48
CA PHE A 252 -4.74 8.67 10.90
C PHE A 252 -5.41 9.76 11.73
N LEU A 253 -6.57 9.51 12.33
CA LEU A 253 -7.22 10.44 13.26
C LEU A 253 -6.35 10.69 14.49
N ASP A 254 -5.72 9.67 15.04
CA ASP A 254 -4.77 9.80 16.17
C ASP A 254 -3.56 10.71 15.83
N GLN A 255 -3.19 10.80 14.55
CA GLN A 255 -2.09 11.64 14.08
C GLN A 255 -2.55 13.04 13.60
N THR A 256 -3.84 13.28 13.53
CA THR A 256 -4.40 14.59 13.12
C THR A 256 -4.49 15.50 14.33
N PRO A 257 -3.94 16.72 14.29
CA PRO A 257 -4.16 17.68 15.37
C PRO A 257 -5.67 17.94 15.51
N LEU A 258 -6.18 17.76 16.73
CA LEU A 258 -7.56 18.18 17.02
C LEU A 258 -7.65 19.70 16.83
N PRO A 259 -8.68 20.22 16.14
CA PRO A 259 -8.91 21.67 16.11
C PRO A 259 -9.07 22.17 17.54
N GLU A 260 -8.40 23.25 17.92
CA GLU A 260 -8.50 23.87 19.26
C GLU A 260 -9.96 24.25 19.67
N ALA A 261 -10.91 24.24 18.76
CA ALA A 261 -12.29 24.65 18.96
C ALA A 261 -13.25 23.55 19.45
N SER A 262 -12.81 22.32 19.71
CA SER A 262 -13.73 21.24 20.16
C SER A 262 -13.75 20.99 21.67
N ILE A 263 -13.12 21.82 22.47
CA ILE A 263 -13.35 21.81 23.93
C ILE A 263 -14.56 22.72 24.19
N LEU A 264 -15.77 22.22 23.95
CA LEU A 264 -16.96 22.84 24.55
C LEU A 264 -16.81 22.68 26.07
N PRO A 265 -16.86 23.79 26.85
CA PRO A 265 -16.85 23.67 28.28
C PRO A 265 -18.11 22.90 28.69
N PHE A 266 -17.94 21.81 29.46
CA PHE A 266 -19.05 21.12 30.08
C PHE A 266 -19.96 22.15 30.79
N PRO A 267 -21.26 22.16 30.54
CA PRO A 267 -22.17 23.03 31.28
C PRO A 267 -22.04 22.69 32.76
N PRO A 268 -22.01 23.70 33.65
CA PRO A 268 -21.92 23.48 35.09
C PRO A 268 -23.08 22.59 35.52
N ARG A 269 -22.79 21.55 36.30
CA ARG A 269 -23.82 20.69 36.90
C ARG A 269 -24.71 21.58 37.75
N THR A 270 -25.95 21.82 37.33
CA THR A 270 -27.01 22.39 38.16
C THR A 270 -27.20 21.45 39.35
N ARG A 271 -26.81 21.90 40.55
CA ARG A 271 -27.23 21.26 41.79
C ARG A 271 -28.74 21.40 41.87
N VAL A 272 -29.44 20.29 41.77
CA VAL A 272 -30.84 20.21 42.16
C VAL A 272 -30.86 20.29 43.70
N ALA A 273 -31.56 21.31 44.25
CA ALA A 273 -31.77 21.49 45.66
C ALA A 273 -32.81 20.50 46.16
#